data_c64b120ab7e0ab6f549ee1763790ec71
#
_entry.id   c64b120ab7e0ab6f549ee1763790ec71
#
_cell.length_a   1.000
_cell.length_b   1.000
_cell.length_c   1.000
_cell.angle_alpha   90.00
_cell.angle_beta   90.00
_cell.angle_gamma   90.00
#
_symmetry.space_group_name_H-M   'P 1'
#
loop_
_entity.id
_entity.type
_entity.pdbx_description
1 polymer ?
#
loop_
_entity_poly.entity_id
_entity_poly.type
_entity_poly.pdbx_seq_one_letter_code
_entity_poly.pdbx_strand_id
1 'polypeptide(L)'
;MLIAGGVAVVIVSSLLAWLITRSLTQPLSRATRAAEAIAQGRLDSDVRTTATDEPGRLLSAMGTMQTQLQRFSSETARMIELHADKDISHRMPQDFPGVYGELSTGINTMMFEHLDAIVEAVEILNAYARGDLRRDARRLPGSRAVLHESMDAAKASLQAINTEIQRLASAAAAGDFSARGDAQRFEHDFLRMVQDLNAMMEVSDVNLGKLSALLQSIAAGDLTARMHGDFKGVFARMRDDANATTEQLTGIVGRIQNAAASISSATSEIAAGNQDLSQRTEQQAANLEETAASMEELT
;
A
#
# COMPACT_ATOMS: atom_id res chain seq x y z
N MET A 1 72.45 53.03 63.81
CA MET A 1 72.53 52.42 62.43
C MET A 1 71.86 51.06 62.32
N LEU A 2 71.97 50.19 63.31
CA LEU A 2 71.38 48.82 63.25
C LEU A 2 69.83 48.78 63.10
N ILE A 3 69.11 49.69 63.80
CA ILE A 3 67.61 49.73 63.73
C ILE A 3 67.11 50.18 62.36
N ALA A 4 67.77 51.15 61.70
CA ALA A 4 67.41 51.64 60.39
C ALA A 4 67.64 50.58 59.27
N GLY A 5 68.70 49.75 59.41
CA GLY A 5 68.97 48.63 58.52
C GLY A 5 67.93 47.53 58.64
N GLY A 6 67.51 47.25 59.89
CA GLY A 6 66.46 46.26 60.13
C GLY A 6 65.10 46.65 59.52
N VAL A 7 64.71 47.93 59.69
CA VAL A 7 63.46 48.43 59.08
C VAL A 7 63.49 48.40 57.54
N ALA A 8 64.66 48.76 56.94
CA ALA A 8 64.82 48.72 55.49
C ALA A 8 64.71 47.27 54.94
N VAL A 9 65.27 46.26 55.61
CA VAL A 9 65.17 44.85 55.23
C VAL A 9 63.75 44.38 55.35
N VAL A 10 62.98 44.73 56.37
CA VAL A 10 61.56 44.36 56.52
C VAL A 10 60.72 45.01 55.41
N ILE A 11 60.94 46.29 55.08
CA ILE A 11 60.20 46.94 53.97
C ILE A 11 60.54 46.33 52.66
N VAL A 12 61.80 46.06 52.33
CA VAL A 12 62.17 45.38 51.04
C VAL A 12 61.63 43.96 50.96
N SER A 13 61.69 43.17 52.04
CA SER A 13 61.15 41.83 52.10
C SER A 13 59.61 41.81 51.93
N SER A 14 58.95 42.78 52.62
CA SER A 14 57.46 42.91 52.46
C SER A 14 57.05 43.34 51.03
N LEU A 15 57.82 44.25 50.43
CA LEU A 15 57.62 44.70 49.07
C LEU A 15 57.85 43.55 48.06
N LEU A 16 58.92 42.77 48.23
CA LEU A 16 59.23 41.60 47.45
C LEU A 16 58.12 40.53 47.62
N ALA A 17 57.73 40.25 48.84
CA ALA A 17 56.63 39.30 49.09
C ALA A 17 55.33 39.77 48.46
N TRP A 18 55.00 41.06 48.55
CA TRP A 18 53.80 41.62 47.86
C TRP A 18 53.92 41.56 46.36
N LEU A 19 55.09 41.89 45.78
CA LEU A 19 55.33 41.78 44.33
C LEU A 19 55.19 40.30 43.82
N ILE A 20 55.80 39.33 44.51
CA ILE A 20 55.74 37.92 44.20
C ILE A 20 54.28 37.42 44.28
N THR A 21 53.57 37.78 45.35
CA THR A 21 52.18 37.42 45.54
C THR A 21 51.30 37.94 44.38
N ARG A 22 51.50 39.19 44.00
CA ARG A 22 50.71 39.85 42.94
C ARG A 22 51.07 39.41 41.55
N SER A 23 52.33 39.14 41.21
CA SER A 23 52.79 38.80 39.86
C SER A 23 52.82 37.33 39.60
N LEU A 24 52.97 36.48 40.62
CA LEU A 24 53.06 35.02 40.41
C LEU A 24 51.94 34.26 41.11
N THR A 25 51.72 34.43 42.40
CA THR A 25 50.85 33.61 43.23
C THR A 25 49.35 33.80 42.83
N GLN A 26 48.93 35.05 42.65
CA GLN A 26 47.51 35.32 42.30
C GLN A 26 47.14 34.86 40.92
N PRO A 27 47.91 35.12 39.84
CA PRO A 27 47.59 34.59 38.48
C PRO A 27 47.63 33.08 38.44
N LEU A 28 48.59 32.41 39.06
CA LEU A 28 48.63 30.92 39.11
C LEU A 28 47.42 30.33 39.86
N SER A 29 47.04 30.94 41.00
CA SER A 29 45.83 30.50 41.72
C SER A 29 44.56 30.69 40.91
N ARG A 30 44.48 31.78 40.12
CA ARG A 30 43.36 31.98 39.17
C ARG A 30 43.34 30.90 38.03
N ALA A 31 44.51 30.59 37.47
CA ALA A 31 44.65 29.56 36.47
C ALA A 31 44.25 28.15 37.01
N THR A 32 44.74 27.82 38.22
CA THR A 32 44.39 26.57 38.91
C THR A 32 42.86 26.45 39.11
N ARG A 33 42.25 27.51 39.67
CA ARG A 33 40.78 27.52 39.88
C ARG A 33 40.01 27.44 38.57
N ALA A 34 40.49 28.08 37.50
CA ALA A 34 39.87 27.97 36.19
C ALA A 34 39.98 26.54 35.62
N ALA A 35 41.15 25.88 35.77
CA ALA A 35 41.34 24.49 35.38
C ALA A 35 40.40 23.54 36.15
N GLU A 36 40.28 23.73 37.47
CA GLU A 36 39.35 22.97 38.31
C GLU A 36 37.90 23.20 37.94
N ALA A 37 37.51 24.43 37.63
CA ALA A 37 36.16 24.74 37.14
C ALA A 37 35.87 24.08 35.80
N ILE A 38 36.79 24.13 34.83
CA ILE A 38 36.68 23.48 33.53
C ILE A 38 36.57 21.96 33.70
N ALA A 39 37.38 21.37 34.59
CA ALA A 39 37.29 19.93 34.88
C ALA A 39 35.92 19.51 35.46
N GLN A 40 35.20 20.43 36.09
CA GLN A 40 33.85 20.25 36.61
C GLN A 40 32.75 20.66 35.59
N GLY A 41 33.14 21.00 34.36
CA GLY A 41 32.20 21.45 33.32
C GLY A 41 31.72 22.91 33.45
N ARG A 42 32.31 23.67 34.35
CA ARG A 42 31.99 25.11 34.50
C ARG A 42 32.94 25.95 33.63
N LEU A 43 32.37 26.65 32.67
CA LEU A 43 33.12 27.41 31.66
C LEU A 43 32.95 28.93 31.80
N ASP A 44 32.66 29.41 33.01
CA ASP A 44 32.34 30.80 33.31
C ASP A 44 33.43 31.52 34.14
N SER A 45 34.61 30.90 34.30
CA SER A 45 35.71 31.45 35.09
C SER A 45 36.29 32.72 34.47
N ASP A 46 36.59 33.73 35.29
CA ASP A 46 37.28 34.95 34.83
C ASP A 46 38.80 34.71 34.69
N VAL A 47 39.24 34.45 33.48
CA VAL A 47 40.66 34.23 33.10
C VAL A 47 41.25 35.37 32.29
N ARG A 48 40.55 36.51 32.20
CA ARG A 48 41.05 37.68 31.46
C ARG A 48 42.31 38.23 32.09
N THR A 49 43.30 38.55 31.28
CA THR A 49 44.56 39.11 31.70
C THR A 49 45.16 40.01 30.62
N THR A 50 45.87 41.03 31.00
CA THR A 50 46.72 41.90 30.15
C THR A 50 48.18 41.62 30.34
N ALA A 51 48.56 40.73 31.28
CA ALA A 51 49.96 40.41 31.57
C ALA A 51 50.56 39.57 30.43
N THR A 52 51.79 39.84 30.06
CA THR A 52 52.56 39.20 28.98
C THR A 52 53.61 38.22 29.47
N ASP A 53 53.74 38.10 30.78
CA ASP A 53 54.64 37.17 31.47
C ASP A 53 54.11 35.72 31.43
N GLU A 54 54.83 34.73 31.92
CA GLU A 54 54.47 33.31 31.89
C GLU A 54 53.08 33.02 32.54
N PRO A 55 52.77 33.59 33.77
CA PRO A 55 51.43 33.45 34.34
C PRO A 55 50.33 34.08 33.47
N GLY A 56 50.58 35.23 32.84
CA GLY A 56 49.64 35.88 31.92
C GLY A 56 49.42 35.08 30.70
N ARG A 57 50.46 34.50 30.11
CA ARG A 57 50.31 33.55 28.95
C ARG A 57 49.51 32.31 29.32
N LEU A 58 49.72 31.76 30.54
CA LEU A 58 48.93 30.62 31.02
C LEU A 58 47.44 30.98 31.13
N LEU A 59 47.09 32.10 31.74
CA LEU A 59 45.71 32.58 31.85
C LEU A 59 45.07 32.81 30.46
N SER A 60 45.84 33.39 29.53
CA SER A 60 45.37 33.59 28.16
C SER A 60 45.09 32.27 27.45
N ALA A 61 45.98 31.28 27.59
CA ALA A 61 45.77 29.93 27.05
C ALA A 61 44.55 29.25 27.67
N MET A 62 44.32 29.38 28.99
CA MET A 62 43.12 28.91 29.67
C MET A 62 41.85 29.60 29.13
N GLY A 63 41.91 30.90 28.86
CA GLY A 63 40.81 31.65 28.25
C GLY A 63 40.47 31.17 26.85
N THR A 64 41.49 30.90 26.03
CA THR A 64 41.28 30.32 24.70
C THR A 64 40.63 28.95 24.79
N MET A 65 41.11 28.07 25.67
CA MET A 65 40.53 26.74 25.91
C MET A 65 39.08 26.84 26.38
N GLN A 66 38.80 27.72 27.34
CA GLN A 66 37.43 27.93 27.83
C GLN A 66 36.49 28.44 26.74
N THR A 67 36.92 29.37 25.92
CA THR A 67 36.14 29.91 24.78
C THR A 67 35.83 28.82 23.76
N GLN A 68 36.80 27.98 23.43
CA GLN A 68 36.58 26.86 22.48
C GLN A 68 35.59 25.84 23.05
N LEU A 69 35.69 25.46 24.30
CA LEU A 69 34.77 24.57 24.99
C LEU A 69 33.36 25.16 25.08
N GLN A 70 33.21 26.43 25.41
CA GLN A 70 31.93 27.14 25.44
C GLN A 70 31.25 27.12 24.05
N ARG A 71 32.02 27.48 23.00
CA ARG A 71 31.52 27.49 21.63
C ARG A 71 31.08 26.10 21.18
N PHE A 72 31.90 25.09 21.41
CA PHE A 72 31.57 23.70 21.06
C PHE A 72 30.32 23.22 21.80
N SER A 73 30.24 23.49 23.13
CA SER A 73 29.07 23.11 23.94
C SER A 73 27.80 23.84 23.48
N SER A 74 27.87 25.13 23.19
CA SER A 74 26.71 25.93 22.75
C SER A 74 26.22 25.51 21.37
N GLU A 75 27.13 25.22 20.42
CA GLU A 75 26.75 24.75 19.09
C GLU A 75 26.17 23.32 19.13
N THR A 76 26.70 22.47 20.01
CA THR A 76 26.12 21.13 20.24
C THR A 76 24.71 21.23 20.83
N ALA A 77 24.51 22.08 21.84
CA ALA A 77 23.19 22.31 22.43
C ALA A 77 22.21 22.89 21.41
N ARG A 78 22.65 23.83 20.57
CA ARG A 78 21.85 24.40 19.47
C ARG A 78 21.46 23.35 18.44
N MET A 79 22.43 22.49 18.08
CA MET A 79 22.12 21.38 17.16
C MET A 79 21.04 20.44 17.73
N ILE A 80 21.16 20.07 19.02
CA ILE A 80 20.15 19.23 19.70
C ILE A 80 18.78 19.91 19.67
N GLU A 81 18.70 21.20 20.02
CA GLU A 81 17.44 21.96 20.03
C GLU A 81 16.79 22.03 18.66
N LEU A 82 17.58 22.35 17.63
CA LEU A 82 17.06 22.50 16.27
C LEU A 82 16.61 21.15 15.67
N HIS A 83 17.37 20.09 15.90
CA HIS A 83 17.00 18.76 15.41
C HIS A 83 15.80 18.15 16.14
N ALA A 84 15.51 18.59 17.37
CA ALA A 84 14.36 18.09 18.12
C ALA A 84 13.03 18.49 17.49
N ASP A 85 12.88 19.72 16.99
CA ASP A 85 11.58 20.25 16.61
C ASP A 85 11.55 21.29 15.47
N LYS A 86 12.69 21.80 14.96
CA LYS A 86 12.65 23.02 14.14
C LYS A 86 13.38 22.94 12.81
N ASP A 87 14.60 22.46 12.80
CA ASP A 87 15.46 22.47 11.61
C ASP A 87 16.44 21.30 11.60
N ILE A 88 16.06 20.23 11.00
CA ILE A 88 16.91 19.03 10.84
C ILE A 88 18.05 19.25 9.84
N SER A 89 18.08 20.36 9.10
CA SER A 89 19.15 20.68 8.14
C SER A 89 20.34 21.40 8.78
N HIS A 90 20.21 21.85 10.04
CA HIS A 90 21.29 22.56 10.75
C HIS A 90 22.55 21.70 10.87
N ARG A 91 23.71 22.32 10.69
CA ARG A 91 25.04 21.70 10.76
C ARG A 91 25.87 22.34 11.85
N MET A 92 26.65 21.54 12.57
CA MET A 92 27.70 22.08 13.41
C MET A 92 28.77 22.78 12.55
N PRO A 93 29.28 23.97 13.02
CA PRO A 93 30.39 24.64 12.33
C PRO A 93 31.60 23.72 12.15
N GLN A 94 32.30 23.86 11.02
CA GLN A 94 33.46 23.02 10.68
C GLN A 94 34.80 23.73 10.93
N ASP A 95 34.80 24.95 11.48
CA ASP A 95 35.96 25.79 11.74
C ASP A 95 36.52 25.61 13.16
N PHE A 96 36.16 24.53 13.84
CA PHE A 96 36.76 24.19 15.13
C PHE A 96 38.17 23.62 14.95
N PRO A 97 39.14 24.01 15.86
CA PRO A 97 40.49 23.50 15.78
C PRO A 97 40.64 22.07 16.31
N GLY A 98 41.55 21.27 15.70
CA GLY A 98 41.96 19.96 16.17
C GLY A 98 40.79 18.98 16.41
N VAL A 99 40.82 18.27 17.52
CA VAL A 99 39.83 17.28 17.91
C VAL A 99 38.37 17.80 17.89
N TYR A 100 38.14 19.07 18.21
CA TYR A 100 36.78 19.65 18.15
C TYR A 100 36.26 19.71 16.71
N GLY A 101 37.13 19.95 15.72
CA GLY A 101 36.78 19.89 14.30
C GLY A 101 36.44 18.46 13.85
N GLU A 102 37.23 17.48 14.29
CA GLU A 102 36.96 16.06 14.02
C GLU A 102 35.63 15.63 14.63
N LEU A 103 35.36 16.01 15.88
CA LEU A 103 34.07 15.72 16.54
C LEU A 103 32.90 16.41 15.85
N SER A 104 33.04 17.68 15.47
CA SER A 104 32.02 18.40 14.71
C SER A 104 31.70 17.72 13.37
N THR A 105 32.72 17.31 12.65
CA THR A 105 32.59 16.55 11.40
C THR A 105 31.90 15.18 11.63
N GLY A 106 32.35 14.47 12.67
CA GLY A 106 31.77 13.17 13.04
C GLY A 106 30.28 13.26 13.42
N ILE A 107 29.92 14.28 14.21
CA ILE A 107 28.51 14.54 14.58
C ILE A 107 27.67 14.83 13.34
N ASN A 108 28.14 15.72 12.46
CA ASN A 108 27.44 16.02 11.22
C ASN A 108 27.26 14.77 10.36
N THR A 109 28.33 13.99 10.13
CA THR A 109 28.29 12.76 9.33
C THR A 109 27.29 11.76 9.90
N MET A 110 27.38 11.48 11.22
CA MET A 110 26.46 10.55 11.88
C MET A 110 24.99 10.98 11.74
N MET A 111 24.69 12.25 12.02
CA MET A 111 23.32 12.76 11.97
C MET A 111 22.75 12.70 10.56
N PHE A 112 23.52 13.14 9.54
CA PHE A 112 23.02 13.23 8.19
C PHE A 112 22.92 11.88 7.48
N GLU A 113 23.80 10.94 7.76
CA GLU A 113 23.62 9.57 7.28
C GLU A 113 22.33 8.92 7.77
N HIS A 114 21.92 9.18 9.02
CA HIS A 114 20.66 8.68 9.55
C HIS A 114 19.44 9.41 8.96
N LEU A 115 19.50 10.74 8.91
CA LEU A 115 18.42 11.56 8.37
C LEU A 115 18.17 11.29 6.88
N ASP A 116 19.22 11.21 6.07
CA ASP A 116 19.12 10.91 4.65
C ASP A 116 18.47 9.54 4.41
N ALA A 117 18.83 8.54 5.21
CA ALA A 117 18.23 7.22 5.12
C ALA A 117 16.73 7.22 5.49
N ILE A 118 16.34 8.00 6.50
CA ILE A 118 14.94 8.14 6.91
C ILE A 118 14.14 8.89 5.85
N VAL A 119 14.64 10.01 5.34
CA VAL A 119 13.98 10.81 4.31
C VAL A 119 13.78 9.98 3.03
N GLU A 120 14.81 9.29 2.58
CA GLU A 120 14.73 8.38 1.43
C GLU A 120 13.69 7.27 1.65
N ALA A 121 13.67 6.66 2.84
CA ALA A 121 12.69 5.63 3.17
C ALA A 121 11.25 6.16 3.12
N VAL A 122 11.01 7.36 3.67
CA VAL A 122 9.69 8.02 3.63
C VAL A 122 9.29 8.33 2.18
N GLU A 123 10.20 8.83 1.35
CA GLU A 123 9.92 9.09 -0.08
C GLU A 123 9.55 7.81 -0.83
N ILE A 124 10.23 6.70 -0.58
CA ILE A 124 9.95 5.42 -1.21
C ILE A 124 8.62 4.85 -0.71
N LEU A 125 8.35 4.91 0.60
CA LEU A 125 7.05 4.51 1.16
C LEU A 125 5.89 5.33 0.58
N ASN A 126 6.09 6.64 0.38
CA ASN A 126 5.13 7.49 -0.33
C ASN A 126 4.94 7.09 -1.81
N ALA A 127 5.98 6.58 -2.48
CA ALA A 127 5.85 6.01 -3.82
C ALA A 127 5.03 4.71 -3.78
N TYR A 128 5.31 3.80 -2.84
CA TYR A 128 4.54 2.56 -2.65
C TYR A 128 3.07 2.84 -2.33
N ALA A 129 2.79 3.82 -1.48
CA ALA A 129 1.42 4.24 -1.17
C ALA A 129 0.64 4.77 -2.39
N ARG A 130 1.33 5.31 -3.39
CA ARG A 130 0.74 5.71 -4.67
C ARG A 130 0.73 4.60 -5.73
N GLY A 131 1.18 3.39 -5.38
CA GLY A 131 1.25 2.23 -6.27
C GLY A 131 2.51 2.19 -7.16
N ASP A 132 3.48 3.09 -6.97
CA ASP A 132 4.76 3.02 -7.69
C ASP A 132 5.75 2.11 -6.94
N LEU A 133 5.78 0.85 -7.31
CA LEU A 133 6.63 -0.19 -6.72
C LEU A 133 7.97 -0.38 -7.48
N ARG A 134 8.38 0.58 -8.32
CA ARG A 134 9.63 0.44 -9.12
C ARG A 134 10.87 0.84 -8.35
N ARG A 135 10.74 1.71 -7.34
CA ARG A 135 11.87 2.22 -6.57
C ARG A 135 12.37 1.18 -5.58
N ASP A 136 13.69 1.11 -5.42
CA ASP A 136 14.37 0.30 -4.40
C ASP A 136 15.02 1.21 -3.36
N ALA A 137 15.07 0.74 -2.11
CA ALA A 137 15.78 1.42 -1.05
C ALA A 137 17.31 1.22 -1.20
N ARG A 138 18.06 2.26 -0.87
CA ARG A 138 19.52 2.20 -0.82
C ARG A 138 19.96 1.14 0.18
N ARG A 139 20.99 0.37 -0.17
CA ARG A 139 21.56 -0.65 0.73
C ARG A 139 22.36 0.00 1.85
N LEU A 140 21.92 -0.19 3.08
CA LEU A 140 22.56 0.37 4.26
C LEU A 140 23.38 -0.71 4.96
N PRO A 141 24.59 -0.39 5.47
CA PRO A 141 25.45 -1.35 6.12
C PRO A 141 25.06 -1.65 7.57
N GLY A 142 25.47 -2.81 8.09
CA GLY A 142 25.35 -3.18 9.51
C GLY A 142 23.90 -3.24 9.98
N SER A 143 23.64 -2.80 11.20
CA SER A 143 22.30 -2.83 11.82
C SER A 143 21.26 -1.95 11.11
N ARG A 144 21.69 -1.00 10.28
CA ARG A 144 20.80 -0.18 9.45
C ARG A 144 20.18 -0.97 8.28
N ALA A 145 20.70 -2.17 7.97
CA ALA A 145 20.17 -3.03 6.91
C ALA A 145 18.69 -3.36 7.10
N VAL A 146 18.23 -3.46 8.35
CA VAL A 146 16.83 -3.73 8.68
C VAL A 146 15.84 -2.77 8.00
N LEU A 147 16.25 -1.53 7.73
CA LEU A 147 15.39 -0.55 7.07
C LEU A 147 15.08 -0.96 5.62
N HIS A 148 16.13 -1.19 4.80
CA HIS A 148 15.91 -1.58 3.41
C HIS A 148 15.36 -3.00 3.27
N GLU A 149 15.71 -3.93 4.15
CA GLU A 149 15.14 -5.28 4.18
C GLU A 149 13.63 -5.26 4.46
N SER A 150 13.19 -4.44 5.42
CA SER A 150 11.76 -4.26 5.71
C SER A 150 11.01 -3.62 4.54
N MET A 151 11.63 -2.66 3.85
CA MET A 151 11.05 -2.04 2.67
C MET A 151 10.98 -3.00 1.48
N ASP A 152 11.99 -3.83 1.29
CA ASP A 152 11.99 -4.88 0.27
C ASP A 152 10.87 -5.91 0.54
N ALA A 153 10.70 -6.33 1.79
CA ALA A 153 9.61 -7.22 2.18
C ALA A 153 8.23 -6.61 1.93
N ALA A 154 8.04 -5.33 2.30
CA ALA A 154 6.80 -4.61 2.03
C ALA A 154 6.52 -4.50 0.52
N LYS A 155 7.54 -4.13 -0.27
CA LYS A 155 7.45 -4.07 -1.74
C LYS A 155 7.08 -5.42 -2.33
N ALA A 156 7.76 -6.48 -1.93
CA ALA A 156 7.49 -7.84 -2.42
C ALA A 156 6.05 -8.28 -2.12
N SER A 157 5.54 -7.99 -0.92
CA SER A 157 4.17 -8.30 -0.53
C SER A 157 3.15 -7.52 -1.37
N LEU A 158 3.37 -6.22 -1.59
CA LEU A 158 2.52 -5.38 -2.45
C LEU A 158 2.54 -5.83 -3.91
N GLN A 159 3.70 -6.22 -4.43
CA GLN A 159 3.83 -6.76 -5.79
C GLN A 159 3.11 -8.10 -5.94
N ALA A 160 3.25 -8.99 -4.95
CA ALA A 160 2.61 -10.30 -4.97
C ALA A 160 1.08 -10.18 -4.99
N ILE A 161 0.50 -9.36 -4.11
CA ILE A 161 -0.96 -9.17 -4.07
C ILE A 161 -1.48 -8.49 -5.35
N ASN A 162 -0.77 -7.48 -5.86
CA ASN A 162 -1.15 -6.82 -7.11
C ASN A 162 -1.15 -7.79 -8.29
N THR A 163 -0.13 -8.65 -8.40
CA THR A 163 -0.03 -9.67 -9.44
C THR A 163 -1.19 -10.67 -9.36
N GLU A 164 -1.55 -11.10 -8.15
CA GLU A 164 -2.65 -12.04 -7.95
C GLU A 164 -4.01 -11.44 -8.29
N ILE A 165 -4.25 -10.18 -7.89
CA ILE A 165 -5.46 -9.43 -8.28
C ILE A 165 -5.55 -9.29 -9.80
N GLN A 166 -4.46 -8.89 -10.47
CA GLN A 166 -4.44 -8.74 -11.92
C GLN A 166 -4.69 -10.06 -12.64
N ARG A 167 -4.15 -11.17 -12.14
CA ARG A 167 -4.37 -12.50 -12.69
C ARG A 167 -5.85 -12.89 -12.61
N LEU A 168 -6.48 -12.73 -11.44
CA LEU A 168 -7.91 -13.05 -11.25
C LEU A 168 -8.81 -12.11 -12.07
N ALA A 169 -8.50 -10.82 -12.10
CA ALA A 169 -9.24 -9.85 -12.90
C ALA A 169 -9.16 -10.17 -14.42
N SER A 170 -7.98 -10.57 -14.89
CA SER A 170 -7.78 -10.97 -16.28
C SER A 170 -8.53 -12.26 -16.62
N ALA A 171 -8.55 -13.24 -15.73
CA ALA A 171 -9.34 -14.47 -15.88
C ALA A 171 -10.83 -14.15 -15.95
N ALA A 172 -11.34 -13.32 -15.03
CA ALA A 172 -12.74 -12.88 -15.03
C ALA A 172 -13.11 -12.12 -16.31
N ALA A 173 -12.23 -11.24 -16.80
CA ALA A 173 -12.43 -10.51 -18.06
C ALA A 173 -12.45 -11.44 -19.29
N ALA A 174 -11.73 -12.55 -19.24
CA ALA A 174 -11.77 -13.60 -20.26
C ALA A 174 -12.97 -14.55 -20.12
N GLY A 175 -13.81 -14.37 -19.08
CA GLY A 175 -14.95 -15.26 -18.80
C GLY A 175 -14.58 -16.53 -18.02
N ASP A 176 -13.33 -16.68 -17.59
CA ASP A 176 -12.88 -17.80 -16.76
C ASP A 176 -13.05 -17.46 -15.28
N PHE A 177 -14.23 -17.78 -14.76
CA PHE A 177 -14.55 -17.66 -13.35
C PHE A 177 -14.13 -18.87 -12.50
N SER A 178 -13.55 -19.90 -13.12
CA SER A 178 -13.02 -21.08 -12.41
C SER A 178 -11.67 -20.83 -11.76
N ALA A 179 -10.94 -19.78 -12.18
CA ALA A 179 -9.65 -19.39 -11.62
C ALA A 179 -9.78 -19.03 -10.13
N ARG A 180 -8.78 -19.48 -9.33
CA ARG A 180 -8.70 -19.19 -7.88
C ARG A 180 -7.33 -18.64 -7.54
N GLY A 181 -7.30 -17.66 -6.61
CA GLY A 181 -6.09 -17.14 -6.01
C GLY A 181 -5.56 -18.04 -4.90
N ASP A 182 -4.25 -18.14 -4.79
CA ASP A 182 -3.61 -18.87 -3.70
C ASP A 182 -3.58 -18.01 -2.44
N ALA A 183 -4.65 -18.08 -1.65
CA ALA A 183 -4.78 -17.32 -0.41
C ALA A 183 -3.73 -17.70 0.64
N GLN A 184 -3.18 -18.92 0.62
CA GLN A 184 -2.20 -19.38 1.61
C GLN A 184 -0.83 -18.68 1.48
N ARG A 185 -0.57 -18.00 0.37
CA ARG A 185 0.63 -17.20 0.16
C ARG A 185 0.60 -15.85 0.88
N PHE A 186 -0.54 -15.49 1.46
CA PHE A 186 -0.78 -14.17 2.04
C PHE A 186 -1.19 -14.29 3.50
N GLU A 187 -0.99 -13.20 4.24
CA GLU A 187 -1.35 -13.10 5.65
C GLU A 187 -2.31 -11.92 5.87
N HIS A 188 -3.00 -11.93 7.00
CA HIS A 188 -3.85 -10.83 7.47
C HIS A 188 -4.86 -10.34 6.42
N ASP A 189 -4.82 -9.06 6.10
CA ASP A 189 -5.80 -8.44 5.19
C ASP A 189 -5.59 -8.87 3.72
N PHE A 190 -4.36 -9.17 3.32
CA PHE A 190 -4.11 -9.70 1.97
C PHE A 190 -4.67 -11.11 1.80
N LEU A 191 -4.58 -11.97 2.83
CA LEU A 191 -5.25 -13.27 2.85
C LEU A 191 -6.76 -13.11 2.66
N ARG A 192 -7.40 -12.23 3.45
CA ARG A 192 -8.84 -11.97 3.34
C ARG A 192 -9.23 -11.45 1.96
N MET A 193 -8.45 -10.52 1.40
CA MET A 193 -8.70 -9.99 0.07
C MET A 193 -8.72 -11.08 -1.01
N VAL A 194 -7.77 -12.02 -0.98
CA VAL A 194 -7.73 -13.14 -1.93
C VAL A 194 -8.88 -14.10 -1.69
N GLN A 195 -9.26 -14.36 -0.43
CA GLN A 195 -10.43 -15.18 -0.09
C GLN A 195 -11.74 -14.56 -0.61
N ASP A 196 -11.92 -13.25 -0.44
CA ASP A 196 -13.12 -12.54 -0.92
C ASP A 196 -13.19 -12.53 -2.46
N LEU A 197 -12.05 -12.36 -3.14
CA LEU A 197 -11.97 -12.50 -4.59
C LEU A 197 -12.30 -13.92 -5.04
N ASN A 198 -11.81 -14.94 -4.36
CA ASN A 198 -12.14 -16.33 -4.63
C ASN A 198 -13.65 -16.59 -4.44
N ALA A 199 -14.26 -16.07 -3.40
CA ALA A 199 -15.70 -16.18 -3.16
C ALA A 199 -16.51 -15.48 -4.26
N MET A 200 -16.08 -14.31 -4.72
CA MET A 200 -16.71 -13.62 -5.86
C MET A 200 -16.63 -14.45 -7.15
N MET A 201 -15.46 -14.99 -7.46
CA MET A 201 -15.25 -15.87 -8.61
C MET A 201 -16.14 -17.13 -8.52
N GLU A 202 -16.20 -17.77 -7.34
CA GLU A 202 -17.04 -18.96 -7.10
C GLU A 202 -18.52 -18.68 -7.33
N VAL A 203 -19.03 -17.59 -6.77
CA VAL A 203 -20.44 -17.21 -6.96
C VAL A 203 -20.76 -16.95 -8.42
N SER A 204 -19.84 -16.31 -9.15
CA SER A 204 -20.01 -16.04 -10.57
C SER A 204 -19.97 -17.34 -11.40
N ASP A 205 -18.99 -18.20 -11.15
CA ASP A 205 -18.80 -19.48 -11.82
C ASP A 205 -20.05 -20.38 -11.70
N VAL A 206 -20.48 -20.61 -10.45
CA VAL A 206 -21.65 -21.46 -10.15
C VAL A 206 -22.92 -20.89 -10.78
N ASN A 207 -23.15 -19.60 -10.71
CA ASN A 207 -24.41 -19.01 -11.20
C ASN A 207 -24.47 -18.94 -12.74
N LEU A 208 -23.35 -18.59 -13.38
CA LEU A 208 -23.26 -18.61 -14.85
C LEU A 208 -23.28 -20.03 -15.39
N GLY A 209 -22.68 -21.00 -14.70
CA GLY A 209 -22.75 -22.40 -15.02
C GLY A 209 -24.19 -22.93 -14.99
N LYS A 210 -24.99 -22.59 -13.96
CA LYS A 210 -26.41 -22.96 -13.88
C LYS A 210 -27.24 -22.34 -15.00
N LEU A 211 -27.00 -21.08 -15.36
CA LEU A 211 -27.67 -20.43 -16.48
C LEU A 211 -27.30 -21.12 -17.80
N SER A 212 -26.03 -21.42 -18.01
CA SER A 212 -25.58 -22.17 -19.22
C SER A 212 -26.24 -23.53 -19.31
N ALA A 213 -26.34 -24.29 -18.21
CA ALA A 213 -26.99 -25.58 -18.17
C ALA A 213 -28.49 -25.48 -18.53
N LEU A 214 -29.20 -24.46 -18.00
CA LEU A 214 -30.60 -24.23 -18.38
C LEU A 214 -30.75 -23.93 -19.87
N LEU A 215 -29.91 -23.05 -20.42
CA LEU A 215 -29.92 -22.71 -21.84
C LEU A 215 -29.61 -23.93 -22.73
N GLN A 216 -28.70 -24.80 -22.32
CA GLN A 216 -28.41 -26.06 -23.00
C GLN A 216 -29.61 -27.01 -22.98
N SER A 217 -30.31 -27.14 -21.84
CA SER A 217 -31.55 -27.94 -21.75
C SER A 217 -32.64 -27.41 -22.68
N ILE A 218 -32.86 -26.10 -22.72
CA ILE A 218 -33.82 -25.46 -23.65
C ILE A 218 -33.43 -25.75 -25.10
N ALA A 219 -32.15 -25.62 -25.45
CA ALA A 219 -31.67 -25.91 -26.81
C ALA A 219 -31.83 -27.38 -27.20
N ALA A 220 -31.77 -28.29 -26.24
CA ALA A 220 -32.06 -29.72 -26.45
C ALA A 220 -33.57 -30.06 -26.50
N GLY A 221 -34.45 -29.06 -26.35
CA GLY A 221 -35.90 -29.23 -26.36
C GLY A 221 -36.54 -29.56 -25.01
N ASP A 222 -35.76 -29.60 -23.93
CA ASP A 222 -36.29 -29.79 -22.59
C ASP A 222 -36.76 -28.44 -22.02
N LEU A 223 -38.05 -28.18 -22.17
CA LEU A 223 -38.71 -26.99 -21.61
C LEU A 223 -39.23 -27.19 -20.18
N THR A 224 -38.89 -28.33 -19.54
CA THR A 224 -39.23 -28.58 -18.12
C THR A 224 -38.13 -28.11 -17.17
N ALA A 225 -36.92 -27.95 -17.69
CA ALA A 225 -35.76 -27.48 -16.91
C ALA A 225 -36.03 -26.11 -16.29
N ARG A 226 -35.57 -25.91 -15.05
CA ARG A 226 -35.69 -24.64 -14.32
C ARG A 226 -34.41 -24.38 -13.57
N MET A 227 -34.09 -23.11 -13.41
CA MET A 227 -32.97 -22.64 -12.59
C MET A 227 -33.43 -22.52 -11.13
N HIS A 228 -32.88 -23.36 -10.23
CA HIS A 228 -33.22 -23.41 -8.79
C HIS A 228 -32.06 -23.03 -7.93
N GLY A 229 -32.32 -22.37 -6.79
CA GLY A 229 -31.36 -22.00 -5.77
C GLY A 229 -31.59 -20.62 -5.14
N ASP A 230 -30.81 -20.31 -4.11
CA ASP A 230 -30.82 -18.99 -3.46
C ASP A 230 -29.86 -18.05 -4.22
N PHE A 231 -30.41 -17.30 -5.17
CA PHE A 231 -29.70 -16.30 -5.93
C PHE A 231 -29.97 -14.91 -5.39
N LYS A 232 -28.98 -14.01 -5.48
CA LYS A 232 -29.07 -12.63 -5.00
C LYS A 232 -28.79 -11.62 -6.11
N GLY A 233 -29.37 -10.42 -5.99
CA GLY A 233 -29.13 -9.31 -6.90
C GLY A 233 -29.41 -9.64 -8.37
N VAL A 234 -28.43 -9.42 -9.23
CA VAL A 234 -28.55 -9.66 -10.67
C VAL A 234 -28.81 -11.13 -10.99
N PHE A 235 -28.17 -12.05 -10.27
CA PHE A 235 -28.37 -13.49 -10.50
C PHE A 235 -29.77 -13.97 -10.16
N ALA A 236 -30.43 -13.37 -9.14
CA ALA A 236 -31.84 -13.65 -8.85
C ALA A 236 -32.73 -13.22 -10.03
N ARG A 237 -32.53 -12.02 -10.57
CA ARG A 237 -33.27 -11.57 -11.76
C ARG A 237 -33.03 -12.47 -12.96
N MET A 238 -31.76 -12.84 -13.23
CA MET A 238 -31.43 -13.78 -14.34
C MET A 238 -32.15 -15.12 -14.20
N ARG A 239 -32.22 -15.69 -12.98
CA ARG A 239 -32.99 -16.89 -12.70
C ARG A 239 -34.48 -16.70 -13.06
N ASP A 240 -35.08 -15.61 -12.59
CA ASP A 240 -36.50 -15.35 -12.76
C ASP A 240 -36.83 -15.11 -14.25
N ASP A 241 -36.03 -14.32 -14.94
CA ASP A 241 -36.19 -14.04 -16.38
C ASP A 241 -36.01 -15.31 -17.25
N ALA A 242 -35.02 -16.12 -16.91
CA ALA A 242 -34.75 -17.38 -17.62
C ALA A 242 -35.89 -18.39 -17.40
N ASN A 243 -36.38 -18.53 -16.18
CA ASN A 243 -37.53 -19.40 -15.87
C ASN A 243 -38.82 -18.92 -16.56
N ALA A 244 -39.09 -17.60 -16.55
CA ALA A 244 -40.24 -17.03 -17.26
C ALA A 244 -40.17 -17.25 -18.78
N THR A 245 -38.97 -17.11 -19.36
CA THR A 245 -38.72 -17.39 -20.77
C THR A 245 -39.04 -18.87 -21.10
N THR A 246 -38.57 -19.78 -20.27
CA THR A 246 -38.85 -21.23 -20.46
C THR A 246 -40.36 -21.52 -20.37
N GLU A 247 -41.07 -20.89 -19.43
CA GLU A 247 -42.52 -21.02 -19.28
C GLU A 247 -43.27 -20.50 -20.52
N GLN A 248 -42.89 -19.34 -21.05
CA GLN A 248 -43.46 -18.79 -22.27
C GLN A 248 -43.23 -19.70 -23.47
N LEU A 249 -42.03 -20.26 -23.64
CA LEU A 249 -41.71 -21.22 -24.68
C LEU A 249 -42.58 -22.49 -24.58
N THR A 250 -42.77 -23.01 -23.36
CA THR A 250 -43.66 -24.16 -23.10
C THR A 250 -45.10 -23.87 -23.54
N GLY A 251 -45.58 -22.66 -23.17
CA GLY A 251 -46.94 -22.24 -23.61
C GLY A 251 -47.06 -22.07 -25.11
N ILE A 252 -46.04 -21.58 -25.81
CA ILE A 252 -46.04 -21.47 -27.28
C ILE A 252 -46.06 -22.85 -27.93
N VAL A 253 -45.18 -23.75 -27.49
CA VAL A 253 -45.15 -25.15 -28.03
C VAL A 253 -46.46 -25.86 -27.80
N GLY A 254 -47.09 -25.72 -26.61
CA GLY A 254 -48.39 -26.28 -26.30
C GLY A 254 -49.50 -25.77 -27.25
N ARG A 255 -49.52 -24.45 -27.55
CA ARG A 255 -50.46 -23.88 -28.54
C ARG A 255 -50.22 -24.41 -29.94
N ILE A 256 -48.96 -24.57 -30.36
CA ILE A 256 -48.64 -25.17 -31.67
C ILE A 256 -49.10 -26.62 -31.73
N GLN A 257 -48.87 -27.41 -30.70
CA GLN A 257 -49.33 -28.81 -30.65
C GLN A 257 -50.86 -28.93 -30.74
N ASN A 258 -51.59 -28.09 -29.98
CA ASN A 258 -53.07 -28.06 -30.03
C ASN A 258 -53.55 -27.62 -31.40
N ALA A 259 -52.94 -26.63 -32.04
CA ALA A 259 -53.31 -26.21 -33.40
C ALA A 259 -53.02 -27.33 -34.42
N ALA A 260 -51.86 -27.99 -34.31
CA ALA A 260 -51.56 -29.16 -35.20
C ALA A 260 -52.52 -30.31 -35.01
N ALA A 261 -52.95 -30.64 -33.80
CA ALA A 261 -53.95 -31.63 -33.50
C ALA A 261 -55.30 -31.25 -34.10
N SER A 262 -55.73 -29.98 -34.00
CA SER A 262 -56.98 -29.47 -34.62
C SER A 262 -56.92 -29.54 -36.13
N ILE A 263 -55.78 -29.16 -36.74
CA ILE A 263 -55.61 -29.30 -38.21
C ILE A 263 -55.68 -30.78 -38.65
N SER A 264 -55.03 -31.66 -37.88
CA SER A 264 -55.09 -33.12 -38.17
C SER A 264 -56.50 -33.66 -38.10
N SER A 265 -57.30 -33.25 -37.08
CA SER A 265 -58.74 -33.65 -37.00
C SER A 265 -59.55 -33.11 -38.16
N ALA A 266 -59.43 -31.83 -38.49
CA ALA A 266 -60.12 -31.22 -39.61
C ALA A 266 -59.76 -31.89 -40.99
N THR A 267 -58.48 -32.25 -41.16
CA THR A 267 -57.99 -32.94 -42.34
C THR A 267 -58.61 -34.35 -42.45
N SER A 268 -58.73 -35.05 -41.30
CA SER A 268 -59.43 -36.37 -41.30
C SER A 268 -60.93 -36.26 -41.62
N GLU A 269 -61.59 -35.21 -41.12
CA GLU A 269 -63.00 -34.95 -41.45
C GLU A 269 -63.17 -34.59 -42.93
N ILE A 270 -62.27 -33.79 -43.49
CA ILE A 270 -62.29 -33.49 -44.95
C ILE A 270 -62.06 -34.76 -45.78
N ALA A 271 -61.13 -35.64 -45.37
CA ALA A 271 -60.86 -36.87 -46.06
C ALA A 271 -62.13 -37.82 -46.08
N ALA A 272 -62.79 -37.96 -44.91
CA ALA A 272 -64.04 -38.73 -44.79
C ALA A 272 -65.17 -38.11 -45.61
N GLY A 273 -65.35 -36.79 -45.59
CA GLY A 273 -66.33 -36.09 -46.40
C GLY A 273 -66.06 -36.21 -47.89
N ASN A 274 -64.81 -36.21 -48.35
CA ASN A 274 -64.42 -36.45 -49.74
C ASN A 274 -64.75 -37.91 -50.18
N GLN A 275 -64.56 -38.86 -49.29
CA GLN A 275 -64.92 -40.27 -49.55
C GLN A 275 -66.43 -40.44 -49.71
N ASP A 276 -67.27 -39.84 -48.83
CA ASP A 276 -68.72 -39.80 -48.94
C ASP A 276 -69.19 -39.17 -50.28
N LEU A 277 -68.56 -37.99 -50.59
CA LEU A 277 -68.84 -37.25 -51.81
C LEU A 277 -68.50 -38.11 -53.10
N SER A 278 -67.38 -38.85 -53.09
CA SER A 278 -67.00 -39.76 -54.18
C SER A 278 -68.01 -40.84 -54.32
N GLN A 279 -68.42 -41.50 -53.24
CA GLN A 279 -69.43 -42.57 -53.26
C GLN A 279 -70.80 -42.07 -53.77
N ARG A 280 -71.23 -40.90 -53.36
CA ARG A 280 -72.44 -40.24 -53.84
C ARG A 280 -72.34 -39.84 -55.31
N THR A 281 -71.19 -39.40 -55.77
CA THR A 281 -70.97 -39.07 -57.18
C THR A 281 -71.03 -40.31 -58.07
N GLU A 282 -70.43 -41.43 -57.65
CA GLU A 282 -70.53 -42.74 -58.34
C GLU A 282 -71.97 -43.22 -58.39
N GLN A 283 -72.71 -43.11 -57.28
CA GLN A 283 -74.13 -43.50 -57.22
C GLN A 283 -74.98 -42.61 -58.13
N GLN A 284 -74.66 -41.31 -58.17
CA GLN A 284 -75.40 -40.40 -59.09
C GLN A 284 -75.05 -40.64 -60.54
N ALA A 285 -73.85 -41.01 -60.93
CA ALA A 285 -73.47 -41.43 -62.24
C ALA A 285 -74.21 -42.69 -62.67
N ALA A 286 -74.29 -43.72 -61.80
CA ALA A 286 -75.05 -44.93 -62.05
C ALA A 286 -76.57 -44.65 -62.27
N ASN A 287 -77.13 -43.77 -61.41
CA ASN A 287 -78.53 -43.37 -61.57
C ASN A 287 -78.79 -42.56 -62.86
N LEU A 288 -77.82 -41.79 -63.34
CA LEU A 288 -77.90 -41.08 -64.61
C LEU A 288 -77.79 -42.04 -65.80
N GLU A 289 -76.91 -43.07 -65.72
CA GLU A 289 -76.85 -44.16 -66.76
C GLU A 289 -78.13 -44.91 -66.81
N GLU A 290 -78.75 -45.28 -65.71
CA GLU A 290 -80.03 -45.95 -65.63
C GLU A 290 -81.17 -45.09 -66.24
N THR A 291 -81.14 -43.81 -65.89
CA THR A 291 -82.15 -42.86 -66.49
C THR A 291 -81.95 -42.67 -67.97
N ALA A 292 -80.71 -42.63 -68.47
CA ALA A 292 -80.44 -42.55 -69.91
C ALA A 292 -80.87 -43.81 -70.64
N ALA A 293 -80.58 -44.97 -70.08
CA ALA A 293 -81.07 -46.25 -70.65
C ALA A 293 -82.64 -46.34 -70.72
N SER A 294 -83.28 -45.85 -69.61
CA SER A 294 -84.76 -45.79 -69.60
C SER A 294 -85.32 -44.78 -70.59
N MET A 295 -84.63 -43.71 -70.88
CA MET A 295 -84.99 -42.74 -71.90
C MET A 295 -84.81 -43.29 -73.32
N GLU A 296 -83.76 -44.13 -73.56
CA GLU A 296 -83.54 -44.81 -74.80
C GLU A 296 -84.62 -45.89 -75.08
N GLU A 297 -85.15 -46.59 -74.06
CA GLU A 297 -86.27 -47.54 -74.20
C GLU A 297 -87.60 -46.83 -74.49
N LEU A 298 -87.76 -45.59 -74.21
CA LEU A 298 -89.00 -44.82 -74.45
C LEU A 298 -89.03 -44.08 -75.80
N THR A 299 -88.02 -44.14 -76.60
CA THR A 299 -87.92 -43.53 -77.94
C THR A 299 -87.99 -44.57 -79.00
#